data_017a4d35d78ae60b4ee8769a2bc1d115
#
_entry.id   017a4d35d78ae60b4ee8769a2bc1d115
#
_cell.length_a   1.000
_cell.length_b   1.000
_cell.length_c   1.000
_cell.angle_alpha   90.00
_cell.angle_beta   90.00
_cell.angle_gamma   90.00
#
_symmetry.space_group_name_H-M   'P 1'
#
loop_
_entity.id
_entity.type
_entity.pdbx_description
1 polymer ?
#
loop_
_entity_poly.entity_id
_entity_poly.type
_entity_poly.pdbx_seq_one_letter_code
_entity_poly.pdbx_strand_id
1 'polypeptide(L)'
;LEASSQNCWPSVNFDIGGINNFLSPLLPAGFYYKTFMWPASFWEKYEYFIRKSAGLGKSPTKPDPDIYEHRYIHCDVLVIGAGISGIISAKTAAKNGFKTLLVDEKPYLGGSTIYQNSEYFKINNQNSGSWLEKEINEIKKIENLEIKTRTSVSAYHGYNFLLARENLTDHLPIERRKNKTRHKLLKIRAKKVITATGSIERPLIFDNNDRPGILLSSAIKKYADLFGVACGEKNILFTNNDTAYETAISLIQKGISVKAVVDNREQVDSKLIYEVEKNNIKIFKGHTIVNTYGYKRIN
;
A
#
# COMPACT_ATOMS: atom_id res chain seq x y z
N LEU A 1 -13.21 12.78 3.58
CA LEU A 1 -11.96 12.67 4.35
C LEU A 1 -11.42 14.07 4.59
N GLU A 2 -11.28 14.45 5.84
CA GLU A 2 -10.62 15.69 6.23
C GLU A 2 -9.15 15.37 6.48
N ALA A 3 -8.26 16.11 5.82
CA ALA A 3 -6.82 15.98 6.01
C ALA A 3 -6.32 17.20 6.79
N SER A 4 -5.56 16.96 7.86
CA SER A 4 -4.92 18.02 8.63
C SER A 4 -3.40 17.84 8.61
N SER A 5 -2.67 18.96 8.59
CA SER A 5 -1.22 18.95 8.78
C SER A 5 -0.89 18.72 10.25
N GLN A 6 0.02 17.78 10.53
CA GLN A 6 0.45 17.47 11.89
C GLN A 6 1.74 18.18 12.29
N ASN A 7 2.66 18.40 11.37
CA ASN A 7 4.02 18.86 11.65
C ASN A 7 4.35 20.23 11.09
N CYS A 8 3.42 20.90 10.43
CA CYS A 8 3.63 22.25 9.87
C CYS A 8 3.00 23.32 10.75
N TRP A 9 3.74 24.38 11.04
CA TRP A 9 3.22 25.51 11.78
C TRP A 9 3.80 26.84 11.26
N PRO A 10 3.00 27.88 10.99
CA PRO A 10 1.55 27.93 11.13
C PRO A 10 0.77 27.27 9.99
N SER A 11 1.39 26.97 8.86
CA SER A 11 0.73 26.33 7.71
C SER A 11 1.71 25.51 6.86
N VAL A 12 1.21 24.67 5.97
CA VAL A 12 2.01 23.92 4.99
C VAL A 12 2.80 24.86 4.07
N ASN A 13 2.23 26.02 3.74
CA ASN A 13 2.87 26.99 2.84
C ASN A 13 3.94 27.82 3.54
N PHE A 14 3.81 28.03 4.83
CA PHE A 14 4.78 28.74 5.65
C PHE A 14 5.01 27.95 6.94
N ASP A 15 6.04 27.12 6.93
CA ASP A 15 6.38 26.24 8.05
C ASP A 15 7.68 26.67 8.71
N ILE A 16 7.55 27.21 9.93
CA ILE A 16 8.71 27.61 10.74
C ILE A 16 9.55 26.37 11.15
N GLY A 17 8.90 25.20 11.31
CA GLY A 17 9.59 23.93 11.59
C GLY A 17 10.60 23.52 10.50
N GLY A 18 10.44 24.05 9.28
CA GLY A 18 11.39 23.84 8.17
C GLY A 18 12.82 24.33 8.45
N ILE A 19 13.02 25.17 9.46
CA ILE A 19 14.35 25.55 9.96
C ILE A 19 15.19 24.33 10.38
N ASN A 20 14.53 23.27 10.87
CA ASN A 20 15.21 22.04 11.26
C ASN A 20 15.91 21.34 10.08
N ASN A 21 15.50 21.60 8.84
CA ASN A 21 16.17 21.06 7.66
C ASN A 21 17.58 21.64 7.50
N PHE A 22 17.80 22.89 7.89
CA PHE A 22 19.14 23.50 7.89
C PHE A 22 20.01 22.99 9.03
N LEU A 23 19.39 22.52 10.11
CA LEU A 23 20.08 21.92 11.26
C LEU A 23 20.32 20.41 11.08
N SER A 24 19.85 19.81 10.00
CA SER A 24 19.95 18.37 9.76
C SER A 24 21.38 17.81 9.84
N PRO A 25 22.45 18.50 9.40
CA PRO A 25 23.81 18.01 9.58
C PRO A 25 24.24 17.88 11.05
N LEU A 26 23.61 18.67 11.95
CA LEU A 26 23.87 18.64 13.39
C LEU A 26 22.98 17.62 14.13
N LEU A 27 21.99 17.06 13.42
CA LEU A 27 21.00 16.14 13.97
C LEU A 27 21.11 14.75 13.30
N PRO A 28 22.23 14.02 13.46
CA PRO A 28 22.38 12.69 12.88
C PRO A 28 21.40 11.69 13.48
N ALA A 29 21.19 10.57 12.81
CA ALA A 29 20.32 9.51 13.31
C ALA A 29 20.66 9.14 14.77
N GLY A 30 19.66 9.11 15.63
CA GLY A 30 19.85 8.83 17.06
C GLY A 30 20.31 10.04 17.91
N PHE A 31 20.37 11.26 17.34
CA PHE A 31 20.78 12.47 18.09
C PHE A 31 20.01 12.64 19.40
N TYR A 32 18.74 12.34 19.44
CA TYR A 32 17.89 12.51 20.62
C TYR A 32 18.24 11.55 21.76
N TYR A 33 18.79 10.39 21.48
CA TYR A 33 19.29 9.48 22.52
C TYR A 33 20.51 10.04 23.26
N LYS A 34 21.31 10.86 22.59
CA LYS A 34 22.50 11.47 23.18
C LYS A 34 22.23 12.85 23.74
N THR A 35 21.54 13.70 22.96
CA THR A 35 21.37 15.13 23.27
C THR A 35 20.38 15.37 24.41
N PHE A 36 19.30 14.59 24.50
CA PHE A 36 18.23 14.80 25.49
C PHE A 36 18.31 13.89 26.72
N MET A 37 19.37 13.11 26.86
CA MET A 37 19.59 12.26 28.03
C MET A 37 20.26 13.00 29.21
N TRP A 38 20.73 14.20 28.99
CA TRP A 38 21.37 15.00 30.06
C TRP A 38 20.84 16.42 30.08
N PRO A 39 20.48 16.97 31.26
CA PRO A 39 20.32 16.23 32.53
C PRO A 39 19.07 15.34 32.52
N ALA A 40 19.19 14.15 33.07
CA ALA A 40 18.11 13.13 33.04
C ALA A 40 16.78 13.62 33.65
N SER A 41 16.84 14.53 34.64
CA SER A 41 15.66 15.15 35.25
C SER A 41 14.82 16.01 34.30
N PHE A 42 15.35 16.37 33.13
CA PHE A 42 14.63 17.18 32.13
C PHE A 42 13.98 16.33 31.05
N TRP A 43 14.11 15.00 31.11
CA TRP A 43 13.57 14.12 30.08
C TRP A 43 12.07 14.34 29.79
N GLU A 44 11.23 14.47 30.80
CA GLU A 44 9.80 14.71 30.62
C GLU A 44 9.49 15.99 29.83
N LYS A 45 10.30 17.03 30.02
CA LYS A 45 10.17 18.29 29.26
C LYS A 45 10.62 18.10 27.81
N TYR A 46 11.76 17.44 27.60
CA TYR A 46 12.25 17.14 26.28
C TYR A 46 11.27 16.24 25.50
N GLU A 47 10.77 15.19 26.15
CA GLU A 47 9.79 14.27 25.58
C GLU A 47 8.52 15.01 25.10
N TYR A 48 8.02 15.94 25.90
CA TYR A 48 6.86 16.75 25.52
C TYR A 48 7.10 17.52 24.22
N PHE A 49 8.23 18.17 24.05
CA PHE A 49 8.53 18.94 22.84
C PHE A 49 8.80 18.00 21.64
N ILE A 50 9.52 16.93 21.86
CA ILE A 50 9.81 15.93 20.81
C ILE A 50 8.51 15.30 20.32
N ARG A 51 7.64 14.88 21.24
CA ARG A 51 6.33 14.32 20.91
C ARG A 51 5.47 15.30 20.11
N LYS A 52 5.43 16.55 20.53
CA LYS A 52 4.69 17.60 19.83
C LYS A 52 5.24 17.85 18.42
N SER A 53 6.56 17.92 18.28
CA SER A 53 7.23 18.11 17.00
C SER A 53 7.08 16.92 16.06
N ALA A 54 7.03 15.69 16.61
CA ALA A 54 6.80 14.48 15.85
C ALA A 54 5.32 14.24 15.47
N GLY A 55 4.40 15.10 15.92
CA GLY A 55 2.97 14.97 15.64
C GLY A 55 2.30 13.75 16.29
N LEU A 56 2.87 13.20 17.36
CA LEU A 56 2.34 12.00 18.02
C LEU A 56 1.10 12.26 18.90
N GLY A 57 0.68 13.51 19.02
CA GLY A 57 -0.51 13.89 19.79
C GLY A 57 -0.34 13.70 21.31
N LYS A 58 -1.47 13.56 22.00
CA LYS A 58 -1.54 13.32 23.45
C LYS A 58 -2.10 11.92 23.70
N SER A 59 -1.60 11.27 24.74
CA SER A 59 -2.20 10.02 25.22
C SER A 59 -3.67 10.28 25.61
N PRO A 60 -4.59 9.36 25.29
CA PRO A 60 -5.99 9.49 25.68
C PRO A 60 -6.10 9.48 27.21
N THR A 61 -6.91 10.37 27.75
CA THR A 61 -7.20 10.49 29.20
C THR A 61 -8.49 9.80 29.58
N LYS A 62 -9.30 9.39 28.62
CA LYS A 62 -10.54 8.66 28.81
C LYS A 62 -10.37 7.21 28.38
N PRO A 63 -11.10 6.27 28.99
CA PRO A 63 -11.14 4.89 28.53
C PRO A 63 -11.57 4.82 27.06
N ASP A 64 -11.02 3.85 26.33
CA ASP A 64 -11.42 3.57 24.95
C ASP A 64 -12.89 3.08 24.96
N PRO A 65 -13.81 3.76 24.25
CA PRO A 65 -15.21 3.36 24.20
C PRO A 65 -15.47 2.25 23.17
N ASP A 66 -14.47 1.87 22.40
CA ASP A 66 -14.63 0.88 21.34
C ASP A 66 -14.71 -0.55 21.89
N ILE A 67 -15.46 -1.41 21.21
CA ILE A 67 -15.66 -2.82 21.58
C ILE A 67 -14.74 -3.68 20.72
N TYR A 68 -14.03 -4.58 21.37
CA TYR A 68 -13.12 -5.54 20.75
C TYR A 68 -13.52 -6.97 21.11
N GLU A 69 -13.42 -7.86 20.14
CA GLU A 69 -13.71 -9.28 20.31
C GLU A 69 -12.50 -10.14 20.01
N HIS A 70 -12.44 -11.32 20.64
CA HIS A 70 -11.47 -12.35 20.35
C HIS A 70 -12.21 -13.59 19.84
N ARG A 71 -11.72 -14.20 18.76
CA ARG A 71 -12.35 -15.40 18.20
C ARG A 71 -11.30 -16.44 17.81
N TYR A 72 -11.57 -17.67 18.15
CA TYR A 72 -10.79 -18.82 17.68
C TYR A 72 -11.40 -19.36 16.39
N ILE A 73 -10.55 -19.68 15.41
CA ILE A 73 -10.94 -20.25 14.12
C ILE A 73 -10.05 -21.46 13.85
N HIS A 74 -10.69 -22.54 13.39
CA HIS A 74 -10.02 -23.75 12.93
C HIS A 74 -10.40 -24.00 11.48
N CYS A 75 -9.40 -24.22 10.61
CA CYS A 75 -9.60 -24.56 9.22
C CYS A 75 -8.56 -25.58 8.74
N ASP A 76 -8.86 -26.27 7.65
CA ASP A 76 -7.90 -27.15 7.01
C ASP A 76 -6.86 -26.35 6.24
N VAL A 77 -7.31 -25.34 5.47
CA VAL A 77 -6.45 -24.49 4.67
C VAL A 77 -6.75 -23.02 4.98
N LEU A 78 -5.71 -22.28 5.36
CA LEU A 78 -5.72 -20.82 5.42
C LEU A 78 -5.02 -20.27 4.20
N VAL A 79 -5.68 -19.38 3.46
CA VAL A 79 -5.07 -18.65 2.34
C VAL A 79 -4.99 -17.17 2.72
N ILE A 80 -3.78 -16.61 2.65
CA ILE A 80 -3.48 -15.21 3.02
C ILE A 80 -3.23 -14.40 1.76
N GLY A 81 -4.13 -13.46 1.47
CA GLY A 81 -4.14 -12.63 0.26
C GLY A 81 -5.12 -13.14 -0.77
N ALA A 82 -5.99 -12.27 -1.26
CA ALA A 82 -7.05 -12.58 -2.23
C ALA A 82 -6.78 -11.97 -3.61
N GLY A 83 -5.51 -11.96 -4.05
CA GLY A 83 -5.14 -11.78 -5.44
C GLY A 83 -5.47 -13.03 -6.28
N ILE A 84 -5.05 -13.07 -7.54
CA ILE A 84 -5.30 -14.19 -8.46
C ILE A 84 -4.89 -15.53 -7.82
N SER A 85 -3.65 -15.60 -7.33
CA SER A 85 -3.10 -16.83 -6.73
C SER A 85 -3.91 -17.29 -5.52
N GLY A 86 -4.30 -16.35 -4.64
CA GLY A 86 -5.08 -16.66 -3.46
C GLY A 86 -6.50 -17.11 -3.77
N ILE A 87 -7.17 -16.45 -4.71
CA ILE A 87 -8.51 -16.83 -5.17
C ILE A 87 -8.52 -18.25 -5.75
N ILE A 88 -7.58 -18.56 -6.64
CA ILE A 88 -7.48 -19.89 -7.26
C ILE A 88 -7.12 -20.95 -6.22
N SER A 89 -6.17 -20.67 -5.33
CA SER A 89 -5.77 -21.59 -4.25
C SER A 89 -6.95 -21.90 -3.31
N ALA A 90 -7.67 -20.86 -2.88
CA ALA A 90 -8.83 -21.03 -2.00
C ALA A 90 -9.97 -21.81 -2.69
N LYS A 91 -10.27 -21.48 -3.95
CA LYS A 91 -11.25 -22.19 -4.78
C LYS A 91 -10.89 -23.66 -4.92
N THR A 92 -9.62 -23.94 -5.24
CA THR A 92 -9.14 -25.31 -5.43
C THR A 92 -9.23 -26.11 -4.14
N ALA A 93 -8.76 -25.57 -3.02
CA ALA A 93 -8.83 -26.23 -1.72
C ALA A 93 -10.27 -26.53 -1.32
N ALA A 94 -11.17 -25.55 -1.44
CA ALA A 94 -12.57 -25.72 -1.06
C ALA A 94 -13.31 -26.70 -1.96
N LYS A 95 -13.09 -26.68 -3.29
CA LYS A 95 -13.69 -27.66 -4.22
C LYS A 95 -13.23 -29.09 -3.96
N ASN A 96 -12.05 -29.28 -3.33
CA ASN A 96 -11.58 -30.59 -2.90
C ASN A 96 -12.06 -30.97 -1.47
N GLY A 97 -13.05 -30.29 -0.93
CA GLY A 97 -13.70 -30.62 0.32
C GLY A 97 -13.01 -30.09 1.59
N PHE A 98 -11.93 -29.32 1.45
CA PHE A 98 -11.22 -28.75 2.61
C PHE A 98 -11.96 -27.52 3.15
N LYS A 99 -12.16 -27.46 4.47
CA LYS A 99 -12.62 -26.25 5.16
C LYS A 99 -11.58 -25.13 4.99
N THR A 100 -11.90 -24.14 4.17
CA THR A 100 -10.95 -23.15 3.72
C THR A 100 -11.32 -21.75 4.25
N LEU A 101 -10.32 -21.01 4.73
CA LEU A 101 -10.45 -19.61 5.11
C LEU A 101 -9.56 -18.77 4.18
N LEU A 102 -10.15 -17.82 3.46
CA LEU A 102 -9.45 -16.83 2.64
C LEU A 102 -9.51 -15.48 3.36
N VAL A 103 -8.35 -14.87 3.61
CA VAL A 103 -8.26 -13.56 4.26
C VAL A 103 -7.54 -12.55 3.39
N ASP A 104 -7.99 -11.29 3.38
CA ASP A 104 -7.32 -10.18 2.70
C ASP A 104 -7.43 -8.89 3.52
N GLU A 105 -6.37 -8.09 3.55
CA GLU A 105 -6.34 -6.80 4.24
C GLU A 105 -7.21 -5.74 3.56
N LYS A 106 -7.45 -5.85 2.26
CA LYS A 106 -8.27 -4.91 1.50
C LYS A 106 -9.77 -5.19 1.69
N PRO A 107 -10.64 -4.19 1.46
CA PRO A 107 -12.09 -4.37 1.52
C PRO A 107 -12.66 -5.15 0.33
N TYR A 108 -11.86 -5.47 -0.65
CA TYR A 108 -12.23 -6.10 -1.91
C TYR A 108 -11.26 -7.23 -2.26
N LEU A 109 -11.73 -8.19 -3.05
CA LEU A 109 -10.93 -9.30 -3.58
C LEU A 109 -10.34 -8.91 -4.94
N GLY A 110 -9.27 -9.55 -5.37
CA GLY A 110 -8.67 -9.39 -6.69
C GLY A 110 -7.25 -8.83 -6.68
N GLY A 111 -6.77 -8.33 -5.53
CA GLY A 111 -5.41 -7.82 -5.38
C GLY A 111 -5.09 -6.72 -6.40
N SER A 112 -3.94 -6.81 -7.05
CA SER A 112 -3.51 -5.85 -8.08
C SER A 112 -4.30 -5.95 -9.39
N THR A 113 -4.98 -7.07 -9.65
CA THR A 113 -5.74 -7.27 -10.89
C THR A 113 -6.85 -6.23 -11.07
N ILE A 114 -7.40 -5.69 -9.98
CA ILE A 114 -8.47 -4.69 -10.01
C ILE A 114 -8.06 -3.42 -10.78
N TYR A 115 -6.81 -3.00 -10.66
CA TYR A 115 -6.28 -1.81 -11.32
C TYR A 115 -5.29 -2.13 -12.44
N GLN A 116 -5.15 -3.41 -12.83
CA GLN A 116 -4.40 -3.86 -14.00
C GLN A 116 -5.31 -4.19 -15.19
N ASN A 117 -6.58 -3.75 -15.14
CA ASN A 117 -7.54 -3.99 -16.20
C ASN A 117 -7.18 -3.21 -17.45
N SER A 118 -6.26 -3.76 -18.23
CA SER A 118 -5.84 -3.22 -19.52
C SER A 118 -6.07 -4.27 -20.62
N GLU A 119 -6.13 -3.84 -21.86
CA GLU A 119 -6.18 -4.73 -23.02
C GLU A 119 -4.96 -5.66 -23.11
N TYR A 120 -3.87 -5.29 -22.43
CA TYR A 120 -2.60 -5.99 -22.42
C TYR A 120 -2.54 -7.08 -21.34
N PHE A 121 -3.39 -6.99 -20.29
CA PHE A 121 -3.40 -7.97 -19.21
C PHE A 121 -4.58 -8.92 -19.35
N LYS A 122 -4.33 -10.10 -19.92
CA LYS A 122 -5.33 -11.15 -20.12
C LYS A 122 -5.02 -12.37 -19.25
N ILE A 123 -6.06 -13.01 -18.74
CA ILE A 123 -5.97 -14.28 -18.01
C ILE A 123 -6.77 -15.30 -18.80
N ASN A 124 -6.11 -16.40 -19.21
CA ASN A 124 -6.72 -17.44 -20.07
C ASN A 124 -7.41 -16.85 -21.33
N ASN A 125 -6.75 -15.92 -22.02
CA ASN A 125 -7.25 -15.18 -23.18
C ASN A 125 -8.52 -14.34 -22.93
N GLN A 126 -8.91 -14.14 -21.69
CA GLN A 126 -10.03 -13.28 -21.29
C GLN A 126 -9.52 -11.97 -20.69
N ASN A 127 -10.32 -10.91 -20.76
CA ASN A 127 -10.04 -9.69 -20.02
C ASN A 127 -9.95 -10.00 -18.52
N SER A 128 -8.91 -9.48 -17.87
CA SER A 128 -8.62 -9.77 -16.46
C SER A 128 -9.75 -9.38 -15.50
N GLY A 129 -10.45 -8.28 -15.77
CA GLY A 129 -11.60 -7.83 -14.97
C GLY A 129 -12.77 -8.79 -15.06
N SER A 130 -13.17 -9.19 -16.27
CA SER A 130 -14.27 -10.15 -16.49
C SER A 130 -13.95 -11.53 -15.90
N TRP A 131 -12.69 -11.97 -16.05
CA TRP A 131 -12.23 -13.20 -15.43
C TRP A 131 -12.33 -13.12 -13.90
N LEU A 132 -11.85 -12.03 -13.32
CA LEU A 132 -11.87 -11.82 -11.87
C LEU A 132 -13.30 -11.80 -11.31
N GLU A 133 -14.21 -11.09 -11.97
CA GLU A 133 -15.61 -11.03 -11.57
C GLU A 133 -16.25 -12.43 -11.56
N LYS A 134 -16.01 -13.21 -12.59
CA LYS A 134 -16.47 -14.61 -12.67
C LYS A 134 -15.94 -15.43 -11.50
N GLU A 135 -14.61 -15.38 -11.24
CA GLU A 135 -14.00 -16.15 -10.16
C GLU A 135 -14.53 -15.75 -8.78
N ILE A 136 -14.67 -14.44 -8.53
CA ILE A 136 -15.24 -13.94 -7.27
C ILE A 136 -16.68 -14.44 -7.08
N ASN A 137 -17.50 -14.43 -8.13
CA ASN A 137 -18.88 -14.90 -8.07
C ASN A 137 -18.95 -16.42 -7.83
N GLU A 138 -17.99 -17.19 -8.37
CA GLU A 138 -17.92 -18.62 -8.12
C GLU A 138 -17.49 -18.93 -6.68
N ILE A 139 -16.42 -18.30 -6.16
CA ILE A 139 -15.93 -18.61 -4.82
C ILE A 139 -16.92 -18.23 -3.71
N LYS A 140 -17.72 -17.19 -3.92
CA LYS A 140 -18.78 -16.78 -2.96
C LYS A 140 -19.89 -17.79 -2.78
N LYS A 141 -20.03 -18.74 -3.71
CA LYS A 141 -21.07 -19.80 -3.69
C LYS A 141 -20.58 -21.09 -3.03
N ILE A 142 -19.31 -21.19 -2.66
CA ILE A 142 -18.72 -22.40 -2.10
C ILE A 142 -18.96 -22.40 -0.59
N GLU A 143 -19.74 -23.34 -0.08
CA GLU A 143 -20.18 -23.38 1.33
C GLU A 143 -19.04 -23.57 2.34
N ASN A 144 -18.04 -24.39 2.01
CA ASN A 144 -16.89 -24.65 2.87
C ASN A 144 -15.72 -23.65 2.72
N LEU A 145 -15.96 -22.50 2.04
CA LEU A 145 -15.03 -21.39 1.90
C LEU A 145 -15.53 -20.16 2.66
N GLU A 146 -14.90 -19.84 3.77
CA GLU A 146 -15.13 -18.57 4.47
C GLU A 146 -14.18 -17.50 3.91
N ILE A 147 -14.72 -16.33 3.58
CA ILE A 147 -13.97 -15.19 3.04
C ILE A 147 -14.05 -14.03 4.02
N LYS A 148 -12.88 -13.50 4.42
CA LYS A 148 -12.77 -12.32 5.29
C LYS A 148 -11.92 -11.24 4.63
N THR A 149 -12.55 -10.18 4.23
CA THR A 149 -11.88 -8.93 3.79
C THR A 149 -11.55 -8.05 5.00
N ARG A 150 -10.77 -6.96 4.80
CA ARG A 150 -10.29 -6.08 5.87
C ARG A 150 -9.64 -6.84 7.03
N THR A 151 -8.99 -7.96 6.72
CA THR A 151 -8.40 -8.87 7.69
C THR A 151 -6.90 -8.99 7.45
N SER A 152 -6.12 -8.39 8.32
CA SER A 152 -4.65 -8.41 8.24
C SER A 152 -4.08 -9.49 9.14
N VAL A 153 -3.29 -10.39 8.59
CA VAL A 153 -2.51 -11.37 9.36
C VAL A 153 -1.26 -10.68 9.87
N SER A 154 -1.08 -10.64 11.19
CA SER A 154 0.00 -9.90 11.85
C SER A 154 1.10 -10.78 12.45
N ALA A 155 0.81 -12.07 12.69
CA ALA A 155 1.80 -12.98 13.23
C ALA A 155 1.58 -14.42 12.77
N TYR A 156 2.68 -15.16 12.62
CA TYR A 156 2.70 -16.56 12.26
C TYR A 156 3.62 -17.30 13.25
N HIS A 157 3.04 -18.12 14.08
CA HIS A 157 3.70 -18.87 15.14
C HIS A 157 3.82 -20.36 14.80
N GLY A 158 4.50 -21.11 15.63
CA GLY A 158 4.64 -22.55 15.49
C GLY A 158 3.31 -23.29 15.36
N TYR A 159 3.34 -24.45 14.71
CA TYR A 159 2.16 -25.31 14.46
C TYR A 159 1.02 -24.63 13.70
N ASN A 160 1.35 -23.74 12.75
CA ASN A 160 0.39 -22.97 11.94
C ASN A 160 -0.66 -22.24 12.81
N PHE A 161 -0.20 -21.61 13.89
CA PHE A 161 -0.99 -20.72 14.70
C PHE A 161 -0.75 -19.28 14.26
N LEU A 162 -1.80 -18.60 13.80
CA LEU A 162 -1.71 -17.26 13.28
C LEU A 162 -2.63 -16.32 14.05
N LEU A 163 -2.19 -15.05 14.11
CA LEU A 163 -2.99 -13.95 14.61
C LEU A 163 -3.37 -13.04 13.44
N ALA A 164 -4.65 -12.72 13.36
CA ALA A 164 -5.16 -11.78 12.39
C ALA A 164 -6.11 -10.77 13.04
N ARG A 165 -6.13 -9.55 12.53
CA ARG A 165 -7.06 -8.50 12.95
C ARG A 165 -8.08 -8.24 11.85
N GLU A 166 -9.33 -8.55 12.11
CA GLU A 166 -10.46 -8.21 11.25
C GLU A 166 -10.99 -6.82 11.66
N ASN A 167 -10.99 -5.88 10.72
CA ASN A 167 -11.49 -4.54 10.90
C ASN A 167 -12.95 -4.46 10.46
N LEU A 168 -13.86 -4.28 11.41
CA LEU A 168 -15.30 -4.32 11.14
C LEU A 168 -15.92 -2.96 10.89
N THR A 169 -15.45 -1.91 11.57
CA THR A 169 -16.17 -0.63 11.58
C THR A 169 -15.31 0.61 11.35
N ASP A 170 -13.97 0.53 11.23
CA ASP A 170 -13.12 1.71 11.02
C ASP A 170 -13.49 2.53 9.78
N HIS A 171 -14.07 1.89 8.77
CA HIS A 171 -14.54 2.53 7.54
C HIS A 171 -15.91 3.22 7.67
N LEU A 172 -16.56 3.08 8.82
CA LEU A 172 -17.85 3.73 9.10
C LEU A 172 -17.64 5.07 9.80
N PRO A 173 -18.57 6.03 9.64
CA PRO A 173 -18.63 7.23 10.48
C PRO A 173 -18.74 6.86 11.96
N ILE A 174 -18.22 7.73 12.84
CA ILE A 174 -18.17 7.48 14.30
C ILE A 174 -19.55 7.17 14.87
N GLU A 175 -20.58 7.87 14.41
CA GLU A 175 -21.97 7.70 14.86
C GLU A 175 -22.49 6.29 14.56
N ARG A 176 -22.01 5.66 13.49
CA ARG A 176 -22.42 4.30 13.06
C ARG A 176 -21.60 3.20 13.73
N ARG A 177 -20.52 3.53 14.44
CA ARG A 177 -19.67 2.59 15.18
C ARG A 177 -20.20 2.26 16.57
N LYS A 178 -20.97 3.19 17.15
CA LYS A 178 -21.46 3.11 18.52
C LYS A 178 -22.13 1.74 18.78
N ASN A 179 -21.72 1.09 19.87
CA ASN A 179 -22.20 -0.23 20.28
C ASN A 179 -21.94 -1.37 19.26
N LYS A 180 -20.96 -1.22 18.37
CA LYS A 180 -20.54 -2.28 17.44
C LYS A 180 -19.11 -2.65 17.71
N THR A 181 -18.78 -3.92 17.50
CA THR A 181 -17.39 -4.40 17.53
C THR A 181 -16.56 -3.65 16.48
N ARG A 182 -15.49 -3.02 16.95
CA ARG A 182 -14.55 -2.31 16.07
C ARG A 182 -13.62 -3.26 15.38
N HIS A 183 -12.92 -4.08 16.16
CA HIS A 183 -12.00 -5.08 15.63
C HIS A 183 -12.24 -6.44 16.28
N LYS A 184 -11.95 -7.51 15.52
CA LYS A 184 -11.83 -8.87 16.05
C LYS A 184 -10.39 -9.33 15.93
N LEU A 185 -9.83 -9.80 17.04
CA LEU A 185 -8.59 -10.56 17.04
C LEU A 185 -8.93 -12.03 16.76
N LEU A 186 -8.52 -12.49 15.59
CA LEU A 186 -8.70 -13.87 15.17
C LEU A 186 -7.46 -14.66 15.54
N LYS A 187 -7.67 -15.73 16.31
CA LYS A 187 -6.67 -16.73 16.68
C LYS A 187 -6.92 -17.95 15.81
N ILE A 188 -6.13 -18.08 14.73
CA ILE A 188 -6.38 -19.04 13.66
C ILE A 188 -5.44 -20.22 13.81
N ARG A 189 -5.98 -21.44 13.83
CA ARG A 189 -5.22 -22.68 13.74
C ARG A 189 -5.57 -23.37 12.43
N ALA A 190 -4.58 -23.51 11.53
CA ALA A 190 -4.75 -24.13 10.23
C ALA A 190 -3.91 -25.40 10.10
N LYS A 191 -4.40 -26.41 9.37
CA LYS A 191 -3.56 -27.58 9.03
C LYS A 191 -2.49 -27.23 7.99
N LYS A 192 -2.86 -26.39 7.01
CA LYS A 192 -1.97 -25.86 5.96
C LYS A 192 -2.18 -24.34 5.79
N VAL A 193 -1.11 -23.64 5.47
CA VAL A 193 -1.14 -22.20 5.19
C VAL A 193 -0.56 -21.95 3.81
N ILE A 194 -1.30 -21.18 3.01
CA ILE A 194 -0.86 -20.70 1.69
C ILE A 194 -0.70 -19.19 1.78
N THR A 195 0.53 -18.70 1.57
CA THR A 195 0.84 -17.28 1.52
C THR A 195 0.77 -16.80 0.08
N ALA A 196 -0.25 -16.00 -0.24
CA ALA A 196 -0.49 -15.41 -1.56
C ALA A 196 -0.51 -13.88 -1.47
N THR A 197 0.40 -13.31 -0.69
CA THR A 197 0.43 -11.89 -0.28
C THR A 197 0.90 -10.94 -1.38
N GLY A 198 1.32 -11.48 -2.52
CA GLY A 198 1.81 -10.68 -3.64
C GLY A 198 3.19 -10.08 -3.39
N SER A 199 3.45 -8.96 -4.06
CA SER A 199 4.72 -8.24 -3.96
C SER A 199 4.47 -6.74 -3.83
N ILE A 200 5.45 -6.04 -3.25
CA ILE A 200 5.47 -4.58 -3.12
C ILE A 200 6.61 -4.07 -3.99
N GLU A 201 6.33 -3.08 -4.83
CA GLU A 201 7.33 -2.38 -5.62
C GLU A 201 8.34 -1.71 -4.70
N ARG A 202 9.63 -1.85 -5.01
CA ARG A 202 10.70 -1.18 -4.27
C ARG A 202 11.15 0.06 -5.04
N PRO A 203 11.36 1.20 -4.36
CA PRO A 203 11.86 2.39 -5.02
C PRO A 203 13.28 2.16 -5.56
N LEU A 204 13.57 2.70 -6.73
CA LEU A 204 14.92 2.80 -7.24
C LEU A 204 15.68 3.88 -6.47
N ILE A 205 16.97 3.66 -6.24
CA ILE A 205 17.81 4.54 -5.42
C ILE A 205 18.44 5.62 -6.31
N PHE A 206 18.23 6.88 -5.92
CA PHE A 206 18.90 8.07 -6.47
C PHE A 206 18.82 9.20 -5.45
N ASP A 207 19.65 10.24 -5.62
CA ASP A 207 19.71 11.33 -4.66
C ASP A 207 18.38 12.09 -4.56
N ASN A 208 17.97 12.38 -3.33
CA ASN A 208 16.71 13.06 -3.01
C ASN A 208 15.44 12.31 -3.49
N ASN A 209 15.47 10.98 -3.52
CA ASN A 209 14.31 10.15 -3.92
C ASN A 209 13.16 10.14 -2.89
N ASP A 210 13.35 10.76 -1.74
CA ASP A 210 12.34 10.98 -0.69
C ASP A 210 11.56 12.29 -0.85
N ARG A 211 11.91 13.09 -1.86
CA ARG A 211 11.27 14.39 -2.10
C ARG A 211 9.80 14.22 -2.48
N PRO A 212 8.88 15.05 -1.93
CA PRO A 212 7.46 15.02 -2.30
C PRO A 212 7.26 15.14 -3.81
N GLY A 213 6.41 14.28 -4.35
CA GLY A 213 6.17 14.15 -5.80
C GLY A 213 6.84 12.91 -6.41
N ILE A 214 7.71 12.21 -5.65
CA ILE A 214 8.28 10.93 -6.06
C ILE A 214 7.42 9.83 -5.48
N LEU A 215 6.89 8.99 -6.34
CA LEU A 215 5.94 7.93 -6.00
C LEU A 215 6.32 6.63 -6.72
N LEU A 216 5.94 5.50 -6.16
CA LEU A 216 6.05 4.22 -6.85
C LEU A 216 5.12 4.19 -8.07
N SER A 217 5.57 3.61 -9.16
CA SER A 217 4.83 3.48 -10.42
C SER A 217 3.49 2.78 -10.21
N SER A 218 3.48 1.68 -9.44
CA SER A 218 2.26 0.96 -9.06
C SER A 218 1.29 1.80 -8.23
N ALA A 219 1.80 2.69 -7.39
CA ALA A 219 0.97 3.58 -6.57
C ALA A 219 0.26 4.62 -7.45
N ILE A 220 0.99 5.28 -8.37
CA ILE A 220 0.39 6.26 -9.29
C ILE A 220 -0.70 5.59 -10.14
N LYS A 221 -0.40 4.41 -10.70
CA LYS A 221 -1.38 3.63 -11.46
C LYS A 221 -2.62 3.32 -10.63
N LYS A 222 -2.44 2.86 -9.39
CA LYS A 222 -3.54 2.57 -8.47
C LYS A 222 -4.37 3.80 -8.14
N TYR A 223 -3.74 4.97 -7.92
CA TYR A 223 -4.47 6.22 -7.69
C TYR A 223 -5.32 6.61 -8.89
N ALA A 224 -4.77 6.50 -10.10
CA ALA A 224 -5.48 6.81 -11.32
C ALA A 224 -6.62 5.81 -11.61
N ASP A 225 -6.34 4.50 -11.53
CA ASP A 225 -7.27 3.45 -11.95
C ASP A 225 -8.40 3.21 -10.93
N LEU A 226 -8.07 3.23 -9.64
CA LEU A 226 -9.02 2.86 -8.59
C LEU A 226 -9.71 4.06 -7.94
N PHE A 227 -9.03 5.21 -7.88
CA PHE A 227 -9.53 6.38 -7.15
C PHE A 227 -9.79 7.58 -8.06
N GLY A 228 -9.44 7.52 -9.35
CA GLY A 228 -9.62 8.64 -10.29
C GLY A 228 -8.76 9.87 -9.96
N VAL A 229 -7.60 9.66 -9.31
CA VAL A 229 -6.72 10.74 -8.85
C VAL A 229 -5.46 10.81 -9.71
N ALA A 230 -5.20 11.97 -10.31
CA ALA A 230 -3.93 12.28 -10.95
C ALA A 230 -2.92 12.80 -9.92
N CYS A 231 -1.81 12.08 -9.72
CA CYS A 231 -0.80 12.46 -8.73
C CYS A 231 0.13 13.58 -9.19
N GLY A 232 0.08 13.97 -10.45
CA GLY A 232 0.87 15.06 -11.02
C GLY A 232 0.42 15.40 -12.44
N GLU A 233 0.72 16.63 -12.88
CA GLU A 233 0.38 17.10 -14.24
C GLU A 233 1.40 16.63 -15.28
N LYS A 234 2.66 16.47 -14.90
CA LYS A 234 3.76 16.05 -15.77
C LYS A 234 4.51 14.92 -15.07
N ASN A 235 4.46 13.73 -15.64
CA ASN A 235 5.04 12.55 -15.03
C ASN A 235 6.25 12.05 -15.83
N ILE A 236 7.29 11.63 -15.15
CA ILE A 236 8.42 10.87 -15.68
C ILE A 236 8.45 9.54 -14.96
N LEU A 237 8.54 8.44 -15.68
CA LEU A 237 8.63 7.11 -15.12
C LEU A 237 10.09 6.64 -15.17
N PHE A 238 10.62 6.23 -14.01
CA PHE A 238 11.95 5.63 -13.90
C PHE A 238 11.81 4.15 -13.56
N THR A 239 12.45 3.28 -14.33
CA THR A 239 12.20 1.84 -14.26
C THR A 239 13.41 0.98 -14.55
N ASN A 240 13.31 -0.29 -14.13
CA ASN A 240 14.18 -1.40 -14.52
C ASN A 240 13.38 -2.62 -15.03
N ASN A 241 12.09 -2.45 -15.32
CA ASN A 241 11.20 -3.53 -15.76
C ASN A 241 10.05 -3.00 -16.61
N ASP A 242 9.25 -3.89 -17.18
CA ASP A 242 8.21 -3.55 -18.15
C ASP A 242 6.93 -2.98 -17.54
N THR A 243 6.71 -3.13 -16.24
CA THR A 243 5.45 -2.68 -15.60
C THR A 243 5.27 -1.16 -15.65
N ALA A 244 6.37 -0.39 -15.78
CA ALA A 244 6.29 1.05 -15.96
C ALA A 244 5.73 1.45 -17.33
N TYR A 245 5.96 0.66 -18.37
CA TYR A 245 5.36 0.89 -19.69
C TYR A 245 3.85 0.70 -19.66
N GLU A 246 3.37 -0.34 -18.94
CA GLU A 246 1.92 -0.51 -18.68
C GLU A 246 1.34 0.68 -17.91
N THR A 247 2.08 1.17 -16.93
CA THR A 247 1.68 2.37 -16.18
C THR A 247 1.62 3.60 -17.08
N ALA A 248 2.63 3.81 -17.93
CA ALA A 248 2.63 4.91 -18.89
C ALA A 248 1.38 4.89 -19.77
N ILE A 249 1.08 3.74 -20.39
CA ILE A 249 -0.10 3.55 -21.24
C ILE A 249 -1.39 3.82 -20.48
N SER A 250 -1.53 3.27 -19.26
CA SER A 250 -2.72 3.49 -18.43
C SER A 250 -2.93 4.97 -18.09
N LEU A 251 -1.86 5.71 -17.77
CA LEU A 251 -1.94 7.14 -17.48
C LEU A 251 -2.38 7.95 -18.72
N ILE A 252 -1.80 7.64 -19.88
CA ILE A 252 -2.12 8.32 -21.16
C ILE A 252 -3.58 8.11 -21.52
N GLN A 253 -4.08 6.89 -21.43
CA GLN A 253 -5.49 6.56 -21.71
C GLN A 253 -6.46 7.35 -20.83
N LYS A 254 -6.01 7.86 -19.68
CA LYS A 254 -6.77 8.70 -18.76
C LYS A 254 -6.52 10.20 -18.93
N GLY A 255 -5.76 10.59 -19.96
CA GLY A 255 -5.41 11.99 -20.20
C GLY A 255 -4.35 12.55 -19.25
N ILE A 256 -3.66 11.70 -18.48
CA ILE A 256 -2.57 12.10 -17.57
C ILE A 256 -1.26 12.13 -18.36
N SER A 257 -0.59 13.30 -18.39
CA SER A 257 0.61 13.49 -19.21
C SER A 257 1.80 12.69 -18.66
N VAL A 258 2.41 11.88 -19.53
CA VAL A 258 3.72 11.24 -19.32
C VAL A 258 4.70 11.88 -20.30
N LYS A 259 5.81 12.44 -19.81
CA LYS A 259 6.80 13.15 -20.61
C LYS A 259 7.92 12.24 -21.11
N ALA A 260 8.31 11.29 -20.28
CA ALA A 260 9.37 10.35 -20.61
C ALA A 260 9.28 9.08 -19.77
N VAL A 261 9.89 8.02 -20.29
CA VAL A 261 10.26 6.82 -19.55
C VAL A 261 11.79 6.72 -19.56
N VAL A 262 12.39 6.60 -18.37
CA VAL A 262 13.82 6.37 -18.18
C VAL A 262 13.99 4.92 -17.74
N ASP A 263 14.60 4.10 -18.58
CA ASP A 263 14.84 2.67 -18.30
C ASP A 263 16.34 2.43 -18.15
N ASN A 264 16.76 1.91 -17.03
CA ASN A 264 18.19 1.65 -16.80
C ASN A 264 18.74 0.44 -17.57
N ARG A 265 17.87 -0.35 -18.18
CA ARG A 265 18.28 -1.44 -19.06
C ARG A 265 18.68 -0.92 -20.44
N GLU A 266 19.81 -1.37 -20.95
CA GLU A 266 20.27 -1.03 -22.31
C GLU A 266 19.43 -1.70 -23.37
N GLN A 267 19.11 -2.98 -23.16
CA GLN A 267 18.29 -3.77 -24.07
C GLN A 267 16.94 -4.06 -23.42
N VAL A 268 15.88 -3.63 -24.08
CA VAL A 268 14.51 -3.83 -23.63
C VAL A 268 13.73 -4.44 -24.78
N ASP A 269 13.33 -5.68 -24.63
CA ASP A 269 12.45 -6.39 -25.55
C ASP A 269 11.02 -6.40 -24.98
N SER A 270 10.29 -5.34 -25.21
CA SER A 270 8.90 -5.21 -24.77
C SER A 270 8.02 -4.69 -25.90
N LYS A 271 6.95 -5.40 -26.18
CA LYS A 271 5.92 -4.97 -27.14
C LYS A 271 5.26 -3.65 -26.75
N LEU A 272 5.32 -3.31 -25.46
CA LEU A 272 4.72 -2.09 -24.91
C LEU A 272 5.51 -0.83 -25.28
N ILE A 273 6.78 -0.96 -25.65
CA ILE A 273 7.63 0.17 -26.10
C ILE A 273 6.98 0.85 -27.29
N TYR A 274 6.57 0.08 -28.29
CA TYR A 274 5.94 0.63 -29.49
C TYR A 274 4.69 1.45 -29.16
N GLU A 275 3.86 0.99 -28.24
CA GLU A 275 2.67 1.71 -27.82
C GLU A 275 3.01 3.01 -27.08
N VAL A 276 4.08 3.04 -26.29
CA VAL A 276 4.55 4.23 -25.60
C VAL A 276 5.12 5.26 -26.61
N GLU A 277 5.95 4.81 -27.55
CA GLU A 277 6.55 5.64 -28.60
C GLU A 277 5.48 6.25 -29.53
N LYS A 278 4.47 5.46 -29.91
CA LYS A 278 3.32 5.92 -30.72
C LYS A 278 2.57 7.10 -30.09
N ASN A 279 2.61 7.22 -28.78
CA ASN A 279 2.04 8.34 -28.03
C ASN A 279 3.02 9.52 -27.84
N ASN A 280 4.11 9.57 -28.63
CA ASN A 280 5.14 10.61 -28.60
C ASN A 280 5.85 10.77 -27.25
N ILE A 281 6.00 9.68 -26.51
CA ILE A 281 6.74 9.66 -25.25
C ILE A 281 8.18 9.25 -25.52
N LYS A 282 9.12 10.05 -25.03
CA LYS A 282 10.54 9.73 -25.15
C LYS A 282 10.91 8.58 -24.20
N ILE A 283 11.66 7.62 -24.73
CA ILE A 283 12.22 6.51 -23.94
C ILE A 283 13.74 6.64 -23.94
N PHE A 284 14.31 6.73 -22.73
CA PHE A 284 15.75 6.78 -22.51
C PHE A 284 16.21 5.44 -21.99
N LYS A 285 16.71 4.56 -22.88
CA LYS A 285 17.26 3.23 -22.53
C LYS A 285 18.70 3.35 -22.09
N GLY A 286 19.15 2.52 -21.14
CA GLY A 286 20.49 2.57 -20.58
C GLY A 286 20.77 3.85 -19.77
N HIS A 287 19.72 4.53 -19.29
CA HIS A 287 19.83 5.77 -18.53
C HIS A 287 19.34 5.61 -17.10
N THR A 288 19.87 6.41 -16.21
CA THR A 288 19.44 6.45 -14.81
C THR A 288 19.17 7.88 -14.37
N ILE A 289 18.28 8.03 -13.39
CA ILE A 289 18.11 9.29 -12.68
C ILE A 289 19.14 9.32 -11.56
N VAL A 290 19.95 10.36 -11.50
CA VAL A 290 20.99 10.52 -10.46
C VAL A 290 20.53 11.42 -9.32
N ASN A 291 19.71 12.43 -9.62
CA ASN A 291 19.26 13.42 -8.61
C ASN A 291 17.93 14.05 -9.03
N THR A 292 17.24 14.66 -8.04
CA THR A 292 16.05 15.49 -8.24
C THR A 292 16.21 16.85 -7.59
N TYR A 293 15.55 17.85 -8.17
CA TYR A 293 15.58 19.22 -7.69
C TYR A 293 14.19 19.71 -7.31
N GLY A 294 14.15 20.67 -6.40
CA GLY A 294 12.93 21.27 -5.89
C GLY A 294 13.07 21.65 -4.42
N TYR A 295 12.14 22.41 -3.88
CA TYR A 295 12.16 22.82 -2.47
C TYR A 295 11.14 22.03 -1.64
N LYS A 296 9.84 22.26 -1.88
CA LYS A 296 8.75 21.56 -1.17
C LYS A 296 8.31 20.29 -1.89
N ARG A 297 8.58 20.19 -3.17
CA ARG A 297 8.31 19.06 -4.06
C ARG A 297 9.27 19.10 -5.23
N ILE A 298 9.30 18.06 -6.02
CA ILE A 298 10.06 18.07 -7.29
C ILE A 298 9.48 19.12 -8.23
N ASN A 299 10.39 19.75 -9.00
CA ASN A 299 10.04 20.74 -10.01
C ASN A 299 9.78 20.09 -11.36
#